data_8015bd7aa8d79575c7cbbe56b8c5e9bc
#
_entry.id   8015bd7aa8d79575c7cbbe56b8c5e9bc
#
_cell.length_a   1.000
_cell.length_b   1.000
_cell.length_c   1.000
_cell.angle_alpha   90.00
_cell.angle_beta   90.00
_cell.angle_gamma   90.00
#
_symmetry.space_group_name_H-M   'P 1'
#
loop_
_entity.id
_entity.type
_entity.pdbx_description
1 polymer ?
#
loop_
_entity_poly.entity_id
_entity_poly.type
_entity_poly.pdbx_seq_one_letter_code
_entity_poly.pdbx_strand_id
1 'polypeptide(L)'
;MKILHHGAVNGVTGSCHELRISDKNSSEQQGILIDCGLFQGAETSGQSSESQLEIDFPVSHIKALVVTHVHIDHVGRIPYLLAAGFDGPIYCSEPSAVLLPLVLEDAVKIGFTRNKQMIRQFMSVLKQRIVPLKYGDLYSVFEGLDICLQPAGHILGSAYVECCVNQGKDAHTFIFSGDLGAPHSPLLAA
;
A
#
# COMPACT_ATOMS: atom_id res chain seq x y z
N MET A 1 -13.34 12.69 8.18
CA MET A 1 -12.06 12.16 7.71
C MET A 1 -11.23 11.67 8.88
N LYS A 2 -10.50 10.55 8.73
CA LYS A 2 -9.64 9.94 9.77
C LYS A 2 -8.43 9.30 9.10
N ILE A 3 -7.30 9.30 9.82
CA ILE A 3 -6.15 8.47 9.50
C ILE A 3 -6.08 7.38 10.57
N LEU A 4 -5.99 6.13 10.15
CA LEU A 4 -5.81 4.97 11.02
C LEU A 4 -4.49 4.29 10.67
N HIS A 5 -3.83 3.75 11.67
CA HIS A 5 -2.58 3.04 11.51
C HIS A 5 -2.79 1.58 11.89
N HIS A 6 -2.69 0.67 10.92
CA HIS A 6 -2.81 -0.78 11.07
C HIS A 6 -1.44 -1.46 11.19
N GLY A 7 -0.37 -0.69 11.21
CA GLY A 7 1.01 -1.13 11.37
C GLY A 7 1.96 0.06 11.49
N ALA A 8 3.23 -0.21 11.79
CA ALA A 8 4.28 0.79 12.01
C ALA A 8 3.91 1.87 13.06
N VAL A 9 3.18 1.48 14.13
CA VAL A 9 2.71 2.40 15.18
C VAL A 9 3.74 2.60 16.28
N ASN A 10 4.33 1.50 16.74
CA ASN A 10 5.34 1.48 17.81
C ASN A 10 6.74 1.06 17.30
N GLY A 11 6.89 1.00 15.99
CA GLY A 11 8.09 0.58 15.29
C GLY A 11 8.10 1.11 13.87
N VAL A 12 8.95 0.53 13.02
CA VAL A 12 9.16 0.99 11.64
C VAL A 12 8.73 -0.02 10.58
N THR A 13 8.43 -1.28 10.96
CA THR A 13 8.04 -2.33 10.02
C THR A 13 6.54 -2.59 10.01
N GLY A 14 6.04 -3.28 9.00
CA GLY A 14 4.62 -3.55 8.85
C GLY A 14 3.81 -2.34 8.45
N SER A 15 4.39 -1.41 7.67
CA SER A 15 3.73 -0.19 7.21
C SER A 15 2.35 -0.49 6.63
N CYS A 16 1.30 0.08 7.23
CA CYS A 16 -0.07 -0.05 6.77
C CYS A 16 -0.92 1.08 7.37
N HIS A 17 -1.26 2.05 6.55
CA HIS A 17 -2.00 3.24 6.97
C HIS A 17 -3.27 3.38 6.15
N GLU A 18 -4.35 3.81 6.78
CA GLU A 18 -5.62 4.03 6.12
C GLU A 18 -5.99 5.51 6.18
N LEU A 19 -6.27 6.10 5.02
CA LEU A 19 -6.96 7.38 4.93
C LEU A 19 -8.44 7.11 4.67
N ARG A 20 -9.28 7.38 5.67
CA ARG A 20 -10.74 7.17 5.62
C ARG A 20 -11.47 8.49 5.47
N ILE A 21 -12.32 8.56 4.47
CA ILE A 21 -13.15 9.72 4.16
C ILE A 21 -14.61 9.34 4.38
N SER A 22 -15.32 10.19 5.12
CA SER A 22 -16.77 10.06 5.27
C SER A 22 -17.41 11.08 4.33
N ASP A 23 -18.30 10.63 3.47
CA ASP A 23 -19.13 11.54 2.69
C ASP A 23 -20.05 12.31 3.66
N LYS A 24 -20.16 13.63 3.46
CA LYS A 24 -21.05 14.47 4.27
C LYS A 24 -22.53 14.18 4.00
N ASN A 25 -22.84 13.57 2.85
CA ASN A 25 -24.20 13.33 2.37
C ASN A 25 -24.64 11.86 2.45
N SER A 26 -23.73 10.95 2.77
CA SER A 26 -24.01 9.53 2.96
C SER A 26 -23.36 9.00 4.25
N SER A 27 -23.98 7.95 4.83
CA SER A 27 -23.37 7.22 5.94
C SER A 27 -22.21 6.30 5.49
N GLU A 28 -21.94 6.23 4.20
CA GLU A 28 -20.88 5.39 3.66
C GLU A 28 -19.51 6.01 3.90
N GLN A 29 -18.61 5.19 4.40
CA GLN A 29 -17.20 5.52 4.54
C GLN A 29 -16.44 4.86 3.40
N GLN A 30 -15.53 5.60 2.79
CA GLN A 30 -14.61 5.10 1.78
C GLN A 30 -13.18 5.37 2.25
N GLY A 31 -12.29 4.44 2.00
CA GLY A 31 -10.90 4.58 2.39
C GLY A 31 -9.93 4.08 1.34
N ILE A 32 -8.68 4.49 1.48
CA ILE A 32 -7.54 3.89 0.80
C ILE A 32 -6.53 3.40 1.83
N LEU A 33 -5.82 2.33 1.47
CA LEU A 33 -4.63 1.92 2.21
C LEU A 33 -3.38 2.50 1.55
N ILE A 34 -2.44 2.91 2.37
CA ILE A 34 -1.07 3.23 1.98
C ILE A 34 -0.19 2.14 2.59
N ASP A 35 0.40 1.32 1.73
CA ASP A 35 1.15 0.11 2.05
C ASP A 35 0.33 -0.98 2.77
N CYS A 36 0.87 -2.19 2.78
CA CYS A 36 0.37 -3.34 3.52
C CYS A 36 1.54 -4.31 3.78
N GLY A 37 2.39 -3.95 4.73
CA GLY A 37 3.69 -4.54 4.96
C GLY A 37 3.72 -5.64 6.01
N LEU A 38 4.76 -6.46 5.96
CA LEU A 38 5.08 -7.46 6.99
C LEU A 38 5.78 -6.83 8.19
N PHE A 39 5.43 -7.25 9.38
CA PHE A 39 6.21 -6.96 10.59
C PHE A 39 7.52 -7.74 10.58
N GLN A 40 8.60 -7.16 11.07
CA GLN A 40 9.93 -7.76 11.06
C GLN A 40 10.67 -7.54 12.40
N GLY A 41 11.65 -8.41 12.66
CA GLY A 41 12.60 -8.24 13.77
C GLY A 41 11.95 -8.26 15.15
N ALA A 42 12.32 -7.30 16.00
CA ALA A 42 11.85 -7.21 17.38
C ALA A 42 10.34 -6.97 17.51
N GLU A 43 9.71 -6.39 16.49
CA GLU A 43 8.26 -6.12 16.47
C GLU A 43 7.43 -7.41 16.36
N THR A 44 8.05 -8.52 15.98
CA THR A 44 7.44 -9.85 15.95
C THR A 44 7.58 -10.62 17.27
N SER A 45 8.34 -10.08 18.22
CA SER A 45 8.64 -10.76 19.48
C SER A 45 7.40 -10.89 20.37
N GLY A 46 7.04 -12.12 20.74
CA GLY A 46 5.90 -12.40 21.63
C GLY A 46 4.54 -12.52 20.95
N GLN A 47 4.48 -12.38 19.63
CA GLN A 47 3.24 -12.61 18.85
C GLN A 47 3.34 -13.93 18.08
N SER A 48 2.19 -14.58 17.83
CA SER A 48 2.19 -15.73 16.93
C SER A 48 2.44 -15.27 15.49
N SER A 49 3.13 -16.09 14.70
CA SER A 49 3.37 -15.78 13.28
C SER A 49 2.07 -15.57 12.48
N GLU A 50 0.99 -16.23 12.88
CA GLU A 50 -0.32 -16.10 12.23
C GLU A 50 -0.96 -14.73 12.50
N SER A 51 -0.91 -14.23 13.76
CA SER A 51 -1.50 -12.94 14.12
C SER A 51 -0.81 -11.74 13.45
N GLN A 52 0.46 -11.89 13.04
CA GLN A 52 1.20 -10.85 12.34
C GLN A 52 0.87 -10.73 10.85
N LEU A 53 0.31 -11.80 10.28
CA LEU A 53 -0.05 -11.88 8.87
C LEU A 53 -1.51 -11.51 8.63
N GLU A 54 -2.36 -11.71 9.63
CA GLU A 54 -3.80 -11.50 9.53
C GLU A 54 -4.15 -10.01 9.26
N ILE A 55 -5.18 -9.82 8.46
CA ILE A 55 -5.82 -8.52 8.27
C ILE A 55 -6.98 -8.44 9.24
N ASP A 56 -6.76 -7.77 10.37
CA ASP A 56 -7.66 -7.69 11.52
C ASP A 56 -8.64 -6.50 11.46
N PHE A 57 -8.72 -5.85 10.32
CA PHE A 57 -9.62 -4.72 10.07
C PHE A 57 -10.54 -4.97 8.87
N PRO A 58 -11.72 -4.31 8.83
CA PRO A 58 -12.65 -4.44 7.70
C PRO A 58 -12.05 -3.88 6.41
N VAL A 59 -12.16 -4.63 5.30
CA VAL A 59 -11.63 -4.22 3.98
C VAL A 59 -12.71 -3.75 2.98
N SER A 60 -13.99 -3.97 3.28
CA SER A 60 -15.10 -3.70 2.35
C SER A 60 -15.25 -2.24 1.93
N HIS A 61 -14.80 -1.31 2.76
CA HIS A 61 -14.82 0.13 2.48
C HIS A 61 -13.53 0.64 1.82
N ILE A 62 -12.50 -0.20 1.72
CA ILE A 62 -11.22 0.16 1.12
C ILE A 62 -11.35 0.09 -0.41
N LYS A 63 -11.20 1.23 -1.07
CA LYS A 63 -11.39 1.37 -2.52
C LYS A 63 -10.09 1.17 -3.31
N ALA A 64 -8.93 1.37 -2.68
CA ALA A 64 -7.63 1.19 -3.33
C ALA A 64 -6.53 0.91 -2.30
N LEU A 65 -5.46 0.27 -2.76
CA LEU A 65 -4.16 0.23 -2.10
C LEU A 65 -3.19 1.09 -2.91
N VAL A 66 -2.42 1.94 -2.24
CA VAL A 66 -1.32 2.69 -2.83
C VAL A 66 -0.01 2.19 -2.23
N VAL A 67 0.89 1.71 -3.07
CA VAL A 67 2.19 1.18 -2.65
C VAL A 67 3.24 2.27 -2.81
N THR A 68 3.92 2.62 -1.72
CA THR A 68 5.01 3.60 -1.73
C THR A 68 6.26 3.02 -2.38
N HIS A 69 6.62 1.79 -2.04
CA HIS A 69 7.74 1.05 -2.63
C HIS A 69 7.64 -0.45 -2.30
N VAL A 70 8.52 -1.26 -2.88
CA VAL A 70 8.36 -2.72 -2.89
C VAL A 70 9.15 -3.48 -1.82
N HIS A 71 9.64 -2.83 -0.75
CA HIS A 71 10.21 -3.54 0.39
C HIS A 71 9.13 -4.37 1.10
N ILE A 72 9.55 -5.48 1.67
CA ILE A 72 8.62 -6.49 2.21
C ILE A 72 7.80 -5.99 3.41
N ASP A 73 8.35 -5.07 4.18
CA ASP A 73 7.67 -4.39 5.29
C ASP A 73 6.70 -3.29 4.84
N HIS A 74 6.56 -3.08 3.52
CA HIS A 74 5.56 -2.23 2.87
C HIS A 74 4.55 -3.00 2.00
N VAL A 75 4.90 -4.20 1.51
CA VAL A 75 4.04 -4.94 0.59
C VAL A 75 3.73 -6.38 1.00
N GLY A 76 4.42 -6.91 2.01
CA GLY A 76 4.45 -8.34 2.27
C GLY A 76 3.12 -8.94 2.77
N ARG A 77 2.15 -8.16 3.26
CA ARG A 77 0.81 -8.62 3.62
C ARG A 77 -0.23 -8.45 2.49
N ILE A 78 0.16 -7.99 1.29
CA ILE A 78 -0.76 -7.92 0.14
C ILE A 78 -1.43 -9.25 -0.17
N PRO A 79 -0.76 -10.42 -0.13
CA PRO A 79 -1.42 -11.70 -0.31
C PRO A 79 -2.55 -11.96 0.68
N TYR A 80 -2.37 -11.57 1.94
CA TYR A 80 -3.36 -11.70 3.00
C TYR A 80 -4.49 -10.69 2.86
N LEU A 81 -4.19 -9.47 2.38
CA LEU A 81 -5.18 -8.44 2.08
C LEU A 81 -6.12 -8.90 0.96
N LEU A 82 -5.59 -9.49 -0.11
CA LEU A 82 -6.40 -10.08 -1.19
C LEU A 82 -7.22 -11.27 -0.67
N ALA A 83 -6.66 -12.12 0.18
CA ALA A 83 -7.38 -13.24 0.81
C ALA A 83 -8.49 -12.78 1.76
N ALA A 84 -8.34 -11.63 2.41
CA ALA A 84 -9.37 -10.99 3.25
C ALA A 84 -10.52 -10.35 2.44
N GLY A 85 -10.45 -10.40 1.09
CA GLY A 85 -11.52 -9.95 0.21
C GLY A 85 -11.34 -8.54 -0.36
N PHE A 86 -10.16 -7.92 -0.20
CA PHE A 86 -9.87 -6.68 -0.92
C PHE A 86 -9.87 -6.92 -2.42
N ASP A 87 -10.63 -6.11 -3.15
CA ASP A 87 -10.81 -6.26 -4.59
C ASP A 87 -10.53 -4.99 -5.41
N GLY A 88 -10.05 -3.93 -4.78
CA GLY A 88 -9.68 -2.67 -5.42
C GLY A 88 -8.39 -2.73 -6.24
N PRO A 89 -8.06 -1.64 -6.97
CA PRO A 89 -6.80 -1.46 -7.66
C PRO A 89 -5.64 -1.27 -6.67
N ILE A 90 -4.43 -1.64 -7.14
CA ILE A 90 -3.16 -1.44 -6.45
C ILE A 90 -2.36 -0.42 -7.26
N TYR A 91 -2.36 0.81 -6.81
CA TYR A 91 -1.62 1.90 -7.42
C TYR A 91 -0.17 1.90 -6.96
N CYS A 92 0.77 2.06 -7.88
CA CYS A 92 2.19 2.20 -7.58
C CYS A 92 2.89 2.90 -8.75
N SER A 93 4.14 3.32 -8.56
CA SER A 93 4.93 3.89 -9.65
C SER A 93 5.18 2.86 -10.78
N GLU A 94 5.45 3.33 -12.00
CA GLU A 94 5.74 2.44 -13.14
C GLU A 94 6.88 1.44 -12.85
N PRO A 95 8.03 1.83 -12.23
CA PRO A 95 9.05 0.85 -11.87
C PRO A 95 8.58 -0.13 -10.78
N SER A 96 7.84 0.34 -9.78
CA SER A 96 7.28 -0.54 -8.74
C SER A 96 6.28 -1.55 -9.31
N ALA A 97 5.52 -1.19 -10.35
CA ALA A 97 4.59 -2.11 -11.02
C ALA A 97 5.30 -3.30 -11.68
N VAL A 98 6.56 -3.12 -12.13
CA VAL A 98 7.40 -4.19 -12.66
C VAL A 98 7.99 -5.05 -11.53
N LEU A 99 8.43 -4.43 -10.45
CA LEU A 99 9.13 -5.10 -9.35
C LEU A 99 8.18 -5.83 -8.39
N LEU A 100 6.99 -5.27 -8.12
CA LEU A 100 6.04 -5.79 -7.14
C LEU A 100 5.66 -7.27 -7.38
N PRO A 101 5.37 -7.73 -8.61
CA PRO A 101 5.12 -9.14 -8.87
C PRO A 101 6.29 -10.05 -8.52
N LEU A 102 7.53 -9.60 -8.74
CA LEU A 102 8.73 -10.40 -8.46
C LEU A 102 8.92 -10.58 -6.96
N VAL A 103 8.82 -9.48 -6.20
CA VAL A 103 8.96 -9.49 -4.74
C VAL A 103 7.88 -10.35 -4.08
N LEU A 104 6.62 -10.18 -4.50
CA LEU A 104 5.50 -10.92 -3.92
C LEU A 104 5.48 -12.39 -4.33
N GLU A 105 5.94 -12.76 -5.53
CA GLU A 105 6.08 -14.15 -5.91
C GLU A 105 7.05 -14.90 -4.99
N ASP A 106 8.19 -14.30 -4.68
CA ASP A 106 9.17 -14.87 -3.75
C ASP A 106 8.64 -14.92 -2.32
N ALA A 107 8.00 -13.85 -1.85
CA ALA A 107 7.39 -13.81 -0.53
C ALA A 107 6.33 -14.90 -0.33
N VAL A 108 5.47 -15.12 -1.34
CA VAL A 108 4.45 -16.17 -1.31
C VAL A 108 5.06 -17.57 -1.31
N LYS A 109 6.12 -17.82 -2.08
CA LYS A 109 6.82 -19.11 -2.11
C LYS A 109 7.49 -19.45 -0.79
N ILE A 110 8.02 -18.45 -0.09
CA ILE A 110 8.75 -18.62 1.17
C ILE A 110 7.80 -18.71 2.35
N GLY A 111 6.81 -17.81 2.44
CA GLY A 111 6.01 -17.60 3.64
C GLY A 111 4.56 -18.11 3.56
N PHE A 112 4.00 -18.32 2.38
CA PHE A 112 2.56 -18.60 2.26
C PHE A 112 2.28 -20.02 1.75
N THR A 113 2.80 -20.41 0.58
CA THR A 113 2.52 -21.73 -0.01
C THR A 113 3.57 -22.15 -1.03
N ARG A 114 3.81 -23.47 -1.10
CA ARG A 114 4.63 -24.09 -2.16
C ARG A 114 3.77 -24.64 -3.31
N ASN A 115 2.45 -24.51 -3.22
CA ASN A 115 1.53 -24.96 -4.27
C ASN A 115 1.62 -24.06 -5.50
N LYS A 116 2.21 -24.57 -6.57
CA LYS A 116 2.43 -23.83 -7.83
C LYS A 116 1.12 -23.30 -8.46
N GLN A 117 0.00 -23.99 -8.28
CA GLN A 117 -1.28 -23.55 -8.82
C GLN A 117 -1.82 -22.33 -8.04
N MET A 118 -1.75 -22.36 -6.72
CA MET A 118 -2.14 -21.24 -5.87
C MET A 118 -1.27 -20.00 -6.15
N ILE A 119 0.05 -20.20 -6.29
CA ILE A 119 0.98 -19.11 -6.65
C ILE A 119 0.58 -18.49 -7.99
N ARG A 120 0.33 -19.30 -9.03
CA ARG A 120 -0.12 -18.80 -10.34
C ARG A 120 -1.44 -18.05 -10.28
N GLN A 121 -2.41 -18.52 -9.51
CA GLN A 121 -3.69 -17.84 -9.31
C GLN A 121 -3.51 -16.51 -8.62
N PHE A 122 -2.76 -16.47 -7.53
CA PHE A 122 -2.41 -15.22 -6.83
C PHE A 122 -1.73 -14.22 -7.79
N MET A 123 -0.69 -14.66 -8.51
CA MET A 123 0.04 -13.80 -9.45
C MET A 123 -0.84 -13.27 -10.59
N SER A 124 -1.83 -14.07 -11.04
CA SER A 124 -2.80 -13.62 -12.05
C SER A 124 -3.69 -12.51 -11.50
N VAL A 125 -4.23 -12.68 -10.29
CA VAL A 125 -5.06 -11.68 -9.62
C VAL A 125 -4.25 -10.41 -9.35
N LEU A 126 -3.06 -10.54 -8.79
CA LEU A 126 -2.18 -9.41 -8.49
C LEU A 126 -1.91 -8.55 -9.72
N LYS A 127 -1.49 -9.19 -10.83
CA LYS A 127 -1.18 -8.49 -12.10
C LYS A 127 -2.37 -7.76 -12.70
N GLN A 128 -3.58 -8.27 -12.51
CA GLN A 128 -4.81 -7.61 -12.99
C GLN A 128 -5.19 -6.37 -12.17
N ARG A 129 -4.71 -6.28 -10.94
CA ARG A 129 -5.04 -5.17 -10.03
C ARG A 129 -3.99 -4.07 -10.00
N ILE A 130 -2.77 -4.34 -10.44
CA ILE A 130 -1.70 -3.34 -10.49
C ILE A 130 -2.03 -2.29 -11.56
N VAL A 131 -2.02 -1.03 -11.12
CA VAL A 131 -2.22 0.15 -11.95
C VAL A 131 -0.99 1.04 -11.83
N PRO A 132 -0.11 1.06 -12.84
CA PRO A 132 1.09 1.89 -12.82
C PRO A 132 0.73 3.37 -12.99
N LEU A 133 1.31 4.22 -12.15
CA LEU A 133 1.15 5.66 -12.17
C LEU A 133 2.49 6.35 -12.49
N LYS A 134 2.42 7.46 -13.22
CA LYS A 134 3.57 8.34 -13.43
C LYS A 134 3.74 9.27 -12.25
N TYR A 135 4.98 9.60 -11.93
CA TYR A 135 5.26 10.64 -10.95
C TYR A 135 4.74 12.00 -11.40
N GLY A 136 4.25 12.78 -10.45
CA GLY A 136 3.77 14.13 -10.64
C GLY A 136 2.38 14.26 -11.27
N ASP A 137 1.80 13.17 -11.79
CA ASP A 137 0.45 13.19 -12.34
C ASP A 137 -0.58 12.98 -11.22
N LEU A 138 -1.71 13.69 -11.33
CA LEU A 138 -2.84 13.57 -10.40
C LEU A 138 -3.83 12.51 -10.89
N TYR A 139 -4.19 11.56 -10.03
CA TYR A 139 -5.09 10.46 -10.35
C TYR A 139 -6.27 10.43 -9.37
N SER A 140 -7.48 10.43 -9.92
CA SER A 140 -8.69 10.31 -9.10
C SER A 140 -8.93 8.86 -8.71
N VAL A 141 -9.06 8.62 -7.40
CA VAL A 141 -9.34 7.28 -6.85
C VAL A 141 -10.85 7.07 -6.73
N PHE A 142 -11.53 8.05 -6.17
CA PHE A 142 -12.99 8.17 -6.10
C PHE A 142 -13.37 9.65 -5.90
N GLU A 143 -14.65 9.97 -6.01
CA GLU A 143 -15.12 11.35 -5.85
C GLU A 143 -14.66 11.96 -4.52
N GLY A 144 -13.90 13.05 -4.59
CA GLY A 144 -13.35 13.75 -3.44
C GLY A 144 -11.97 13.28 -2.97
N LEU A 145 -11.34 12.30 -3.65
CA LEU A 145 -9.97 11.90 -3.36
C LEU A 145 -9.15 11.71 -4.63
N ASP A 146 -8.12 12.51 -4.77
CA ASP A 146 -7.09 12.37 -5.77
C ASP A 146 -5.75 12.01 -5.10
N ILE A 147 -4.90 11.27 -5.81
CA ILE A 147 -3.55 10.92 -5.36
C ILE A 147 -2.51 11.36 -6.39
N CYS A 148 -1.32 11.71 -5.90
CA CYS A 148 -0.15 11.95 -6.73
C CYS A 148 1.05 11.25 -6.11
N LEU A 149 1.83 10.54 -6.92
CA LEU A 149 3.09 9.93 -6.51
C LEU A 149 4.25 10.86 -6.83
N GLN A 150 5.12 11.07 -5.86
CA GLN A 150 6.35 11.86 -6.02
C GLN A 150 7.57 10.99 -5.71
N PRO A 151 8.70 11.17 -6.38
CA PRO A 151 9.90 10.38 -6.10
C PRO A 151 10.36 10.52 -4.65
N ALA A 152 10.63 9.40 -3.98
CA ALA A 152 11.12 9.38 -2.59
C ALA A 152 12.63 9.17 -2.47
N GLY A 153 13.32 8.79 -3.56
CA GLY A 153 14.79 8.64 -3.59
C GLY A 153 15.35 7.47 -2.76
N HIS A 154 14.50 6.55 -2.29
CA HIS A 154 14.90 5.45 -1.40
C HIS A 154 15.38 4.21 -2.18
N ILE A 155 14.52 3.65 -3.04
CA ILE A 155 14.86 2.59 -3.99
C ILE A 155 14.24 2.90 -5.35
N LEU A 156 14.58 2.11 -6.38
CA LEU A 156 13.96 2.23 -7.69
C LEU A 156 12.44 2.07 -7.59
N GLY A 157 11.72 3.09 -8.03
CA GLY A 157 10.26 3.12 -7.97
C GLY A 157 9.67 3.63 -6.66
N SER A 158 10.49 3.99 -5.66
CA SER A 158 9.98 4.53 -4.41
C SER A 158 9.28 5.87 -4.60
N ALA A 159 8.17 6.05 -3.87
CA ALA A 159 7.36 7.25 -3.90
C ALA A 159 6.92 7.66 -2.51
N TYR A 160 6.76 8.95 -2.27
CA TYR A 160 5.82 9.43 -1.27
C TYR A 160 4.47 9.74 -1.94
N VAL A 161 3.41 9.68 -1.18
CA VAL A 161 2.03 9.78 -1.69
C VAL A 161 1.38 11.06 -1.18
N GLU A 162 1.00 11.93 -2.09
CA GLU A 162 0.14 13.08 -1.81
C GLU A 162 -1.31 12.67 -2.01
N CYS A 163 -2.12 12.78 -0.96
CA CYS A 163 -3.56 12.52 -0.98
C CYS A 163 -4.30 13.84 -0.90
N CYS A 164 -4.89 14.27 -1.99
CA CYS A 164 -5.65 15.51 -2.11
C CYS A 164 -7.13 15.23 -1.85
N VAL A 165 -7.61 15.63 -0.68
CA VAL A 165 -9.02 15.43 -0.27
C VAL A 165 -9.80 16.71 -0.52
N ASN A 166 -10.77 16.65 -1.42
CA ASN A 166 -11.64 17.76 -1.78
C ASN A 166 -13.04 17.55 -1.20
N GLN A 167 -13.37 18.24 -0.11
CA GLN A 167 -14.69 18.19 0.52
C GLN A 167 -15.41 19.55 0.44
N GLY A 168 -15.87 19.90 -0.77
CA GLY A 168 -16.55 21.17 -1.02
C GLY A 168 -15.59 22.36 -0.96
N LYS A 169 -15.77 23.26 0.04
CA LYS A 169 -14.89 24.44 0.17
C LYS A 169 -13.57 24.14 0.87
N ASP A 170 -13.44 22.97 1.48
CA ASP A 170 -12.26 22.56 2.26
C ASP A 170 -11.46 21.56 1.42
N ALA A 171 -10.26 21.96 1.00
CA ALA A 171 -9.26 21.10 0.39
C ALA A 171 -8.12 20.83 1.37
N HIS A 172 -7.76 19.58 1.56
CA HIS A 172 -6.65 19.16 2.42
C HIS A 172 -5.73 18.22 1.67
N THR A 173 -4.43 18.41 1.80
CA THR A 173 -3.42 17.49 1.30
C THR A 173 -2.76 16.77 2.45
N PHE A 174 -2.73 15.44 2.40
CA PHE A 174 -2.03 14.56 3.32
C PHE A 174 -0.86 13.92 2.60
N ILE A 175 0.29 13.86 3.26
CA ILE A 175 1.49 13.24 2.71
C ILE A 175 1.81 12.00 3.53
N PHE A 176 1.92 10.85 2.85
CA PHE A 176 2.47 9.62 3.39
C PHE A 176 3.85 9.44 2.79
N SER A 177 4.88 9.59 3.60
CA SER A 177 6.27 9.63 3.13
C SER A 177 6.76 8.28 2.60
N GLY A 178 6.22 7.17 3.10
CA GLY A 178 6.93 5.91 3.01
C GLY A 178 8.36 6.09 3.54
N ASP A 179 9.30 5.36 2.98
CA ASP A 179 10.71 5.52 3.29
C ASP A 179 11.36 6.55 2.37
N LEU A 180 11.97 7.57 2.97
CA LEU A 180 12.71 8.59 2.24
C LEU A 180 14.17 8.18 2.10
N GLY A 181 14.71 8.40 0.91
CA GLY A 181 16.10 8.12 0.60
C GLY A 181 17.04 9.29 0.84
N ALA A 182 18.31 9.10 0.49
CA ALA A 182 19.31 10.15 0.58
C ALA A 182 19.17 11.17 -0.57
N PRO A 183 19.39 12.48 -0.30
CA PRO A 183 19.11 13.55 -1.26
C PRO A 183 20.04 13.59 -2.50
N HIS A 184 21.01 12.70 -2.60
CA HIS A 184 21.96 12.65 -3.72
C HIS A 184 22.28 11.20 -4.15
N SER A 185 21.26 10.38 -4.26
CA SER A 185 21.44 9.02 -4.77
C SER A 185 21.71 9.06 -6.29
N PRO A 186 22.88 8.56 -6.78
CA PRO A 186 23.28 8.77 -8.17
C PRO A 186 22.39 8.08 -9.22
N LEU A 187 21.58 7.11 -8.80
CA LEU A 187 20.73 6.30 -9.70
C LEU A 187 19.22 6.54 -9.50
N LEU A 188 18.84 7.41 -8.56
CA LEU A 188 17.45 7.65 -8.22
C LEU A 188 17.13 9.14 -8.41
N ALA A 189 15.95 9.42 -8.95
CA ALA A 189 15.43 10.79 -8.93
C ALA A 189 15.15 11.22 -7.47
N ALA A 190 15.64 12.40 -7.12
CA ALA A 190 15.40 13.02 -5.82
C ALA A 190 14.15 13.90 -5.89
#